data_a602973199d43084d775d2a5a9978c33
#
_entry.id   a602973199d43084d775d2a5a9978c33
#
_cell.length_a   1.000
_cell.length_b   1.000
_cell.length_c   1.000
_cell.angle_alpha   90.00
_cell.angle_beta   90.00
_cell.angle_gamma   90.00
#
_symmetry.space_group_name_H-M   'P 1'
#
loop_
_entity.id
_entity.type
_entity.pdbx_description
1 polymer ?
#
loop_
_entity_poly.entity_id
_entity_poly.type
_entity_poly.pdbx_seq_one_letter_code
_entity_poly.pdbx_strand_id
1 'polypeptide(L)'
;MNAKLSAAAAAILWGFTYVLTTTWLPPHPLFLAAFRALGGALVLLAIVRCVPPRVWWGRLAVLGTLNAGLFFGLFFVAATRLPGGVAAIFQALTPLAVIFIAWGILGARPTATKIGSVLLGALGVSLVVLSSNAQLDSLGIAAAIGSMLSIAAGGVLLNKWGQPPMPLLGFTGWQLLIAGVELSLVAAIAQDMPAQLNAANVLGLGLLAVALTAVPFALWFGAIERAGAVAVAPFMLLVPVTAFVLDALVKGVQPTGLQVVGAVLVMGGLMLSQKAAGKSDNKSTRHVRNTVAQD
;
A
#
# COMPACT_ATOMS: atom_id res chain seq x y z
N MET A 1 15.63 -14.40 10.18
CA MET A 1 14.53 -14.82 9.28
C MET A 1 14.94 -14.53 7.84
N ASN A 2 14.66 -15.44 6.90
CA ASN A 2 14.96 -15.26 5.48
C ASN A 2 14.20 -14.04 4.94
N ALA A 3 14.84 -13.19 4.09
CA ALA A 3 14.23 -11.97 3.54
C ALA A 3 12.89 -12.24 2.83
N LYS A 4 12.79 -13.35 2.08
CA LYS A 4 11.55 -13.76 1.40
C LYS A 4 10.41 -14.08 2.39
N LEU A 5 10.74 -14.79 3.48
CA LEU A 5 9.76 -15.09 4.54
C LEU A 5 9.30 -13.81 5.27
N SER A 6 10.22 -12.87 5.52
CA SER A 6 9.87 -11.57 6.10
C SER A 6 8.89 -10.79 5.20
N ALA A 7 9.17 -10.74 3.90
CA ALA A 7 8.32 -10.06 2.93
C ALA A 7 6.93 -10.72 2.81
N ALA A 8 6.89 -12.05 2.75
CA ALA A 8 5.63 -12.79 2.71
C ALA A 8 4.79 -12.55 3.98
N ALA A 9 5.40 -12.62 5.15
CA ALA A 9 4.73 -12.37 6.42
C ALA A 9 4.18 -10.93 6.49
N ALA A 10 4.94 -9.92 6.06
CA ALA A 10 4.48 -8.54 6.00
C ALA A 10 3.24 -8.38 5.10
N ALA A 11 3.28 -8.96 3.91
CA ALA A 11 2.17 -8.86 2.95
C ALA A 11 0.90 -9.59 3.47
N ILE A 12 1.06 -10.76 4.09
CA ILE A 12 -0.05 -11.49 4.72
C ILE A 12 -0.65 -10.63 5.85
N LEU A 13 0.16 -10.07 6.74
CA LEU A 13 -0.32 -9.19 7.81
C LEU A 13 -1.09 -7.98 7.26
N TRP A 14 -0.63 -7.36 6.19
CA TRP A 14 -1.40 -6.29 5.55
C TRP A 14 -2.74 -6.77 4.99
N GLY A 15 -2.82 -7.99 4.46
CA GLY A 15 -4.08 -8.61 4.01
C GLY A 15 -5.10 -8.78 5.13
N PHE A 16 -4.67 -9.05 6.37
CA PHE A 16 -5.54 -9.14 7.54
C PHE A 16 -6.24 -7.82 7.89
N THR A 17 -5.69 -6.67 7.48
CA THR A 17 -6.28 -5.36 7.77
C THR A 17 -7.74 -5.28 7.32
N TYR A 18 -8.09 -5.84 6.14
CA TYR A 18 -9.44 -5.75 5.59
C TYR A 18 -10.48 -6.47 6.45
N VAL A 19 -10.20 -7.69 6.88
CA VAL A 19 -11.12 -8.45 7.72
C VAL A 19 -11.21 -7.83 9.12
N LEU A 20 -10.08 -7.43 9.71
CA LEU A 20 -10.06 -6.78 11.02
C LEU A 20 -10.91 -5.51 11.02
N THR A 21 -10.78 -4.68 9.96
CA THR A 21 -11.52 -3.41 9.81
C THR A 21 -13.02 -3.60 9.87
N THR A 22 -13.52 -4.68 9.28
CA THR A 22 -14.98 -4.91 9.17
C THR A 22 -15.57 -5.81 10.24
N THR A 23 -14.72 -6.48 11.06
CA THR A 23 -15.21 -7.42 12.09
C THR A 23 -15.03 -6.91 13.51
N TRP A 24 -13.89 -6.27 13.83
CA TRP A 24 -13.53 -5.91 15.20
C TRP A 24 -13.40 -4.40 15.41
N LEU A 25 -13.38 -3.60 14.35
CA LEU A 25 -13.17 -2.17 14.46
C LEU A 25 -14.49 -1.40 14.31
N PRO A 26 -14.63 -0.21 14.94
CA PRO A 26 -15.80 0.62 14.76
C PRO A 26 -15.88 1.17 13.33
N PRO A 27 -17.09 1.42 12.77
CA PRO A 27 -17.27 1.87 11.39
C PRO A 27 -16.93 3.37 11.20
N HIS A 28 -15.76 3.79 11.67
CA HIS A 28 -15.27 5.17 11.64
C HIS A 28 -13.95 5.22 10.85
N PRO A 29 -14.01 5.30 9.49
CA PRO A 29 -12.83 5.15 8.64
C PRO A 29 -11.72 6.16 8.90
N LEU A 30 -12.05 7.43 9.15
CA LEU A 30 -11.04 8.47 9.42
C LEU A 30 -10.40 8.30 10.79
N PHE A 31 -11.18 7.93 11.80
CA PHE A 31 -10.66 7.56 13.12
C PHE A 31 -9.69 6.37 13.02
N LEU A 32 -10.05 5.32 12.27
CA LEU A 32 -9.21 4.14 12.07
C LEU A 32 -7.91 4.51 11.35
N ALA A 33 -7.99 5.35 10.33
CA ALA A 33 -6.83 5.86 9.61
C ALA A 33 -5.88 6.64 10.52
N ALA A 34 -6.44 7.56 11.33
CA ALA A 34 -5.69 8.35 12.30
C ALA A 34 -5.01 7.47 13.35
N PHE A 35 -5.79 6.55 13.95
CA PHE A 35 -5.27 5.65 14.99
C PHE A 35 -4.18 4.72 14.47
N ARG A 36 -4.36 4.15 13.27
CA ARG A 36 -3.36 3.33 12.59
C ARG A 36 -2.06 4.11 12.38
N ALA A 37 -2.17 5.34 11.85
CA ALA A 37 -1.02 6.17 11.55
C ALA A 37 -0.29 6.59 12.82
N LEU A 38 -0.98 7.16 13.82
CA LEU A 38 -0.38 7.57 15.09
C LEU A 38 0.22 6.39 15.86
N GLY A 39 -0.53 5.30 16.02
CA GLY A 39 -0.05 4.13 16.74
C GLY A 39 1.18 3.51 16.07
N GLY A 40 1.15 3.36 14.73
CA GLY A 40 2.30 2.90 13.96
C GLY A 40 3.51 3.84 14.08
N ALA A 41 3.28 5.16 14.01
CA ALA A 41 4.31 6.18 14.18
C ALA A 41 5.00 6.07 15.54
N LEU A 42 4.21 6.02 16.62
CA LEU A 42 4.73 5.94 17.98
C LEU A 42 5.63 4.71 18.16
N VAL A 43 5.19 3.55 17.68
CA VAL A 43 5.97 2.31 17.79
C VAL A 43 7.28 2.42 16.98
N LEU A 44 7.21 2.85 15.70
CA LEU A 44 8.41 2.92 14.84
C LEU A 44 9.40 3.96 15.33
N LEU A 45 8.95 5.14 15.75
CA LEU A 45 9.82 6.21 16.24
C LEU A 45 10.41 5.88 17.62
N ALA A 46 9.69 5.14 18.48
CA ALA A 46 10.23 4.63 19.74
C ALA A 46 11.39 3.64 19.53
N ILE A 47 11.32 2.82 18.45
CA ILE A 47 12.37 1.87 18.10
C ILE A 47 13.58 2.57 17.49
N VAL A 48 13.38 3.49 16.52
CA VAL A 48 14.48 4.04 15.71
C VAL A 48 15.07 5.33 16.30
N ARG A 49 14.29 6.13 17.01
CA ARG A 49 14.71 7.36 17.72
C ARG A 49 15.57 8.32 16.88
N CYS A 50 15.14 8.58 15.64
CA CYS A 50 15.83 9.50 14.74
C CYS A 50 14.96 10.71 14.37
N VAL A 51 15.62 11.83 14.04
CA VAL A 51 14.95 13.07 13.59
C VAL A 51 15.38 13.35 12.16
N PRO A 52 14.44 13.74 11.27
CA PRO A 52 14.77 14.05 9.89
C PRO A 52 15.60 15.34 9.80
N PRO A 53 16.52 15.42 8.79
CA PRO A 53 17.25 16.66 8.52
C PRO A 53 16.29 17.81 8.20
N ARG A 54 16.62 19.03 8.63
CA ARG A 54 15.75 20.23 8.46
C ARG A 54 15.29 20.46 7.04
N VAL A 55 16.14 20.19 6.05
CA VAL A 55 15.84 20.37 4.62
C VAL A 55 14.78 19.41 4.09
N TRP A 56 14.44 18.35 4.85
CA TRP A 56 13.49 17.33 4.45
C TRP A 56 12.07 17.57 4.95
N TRP A 57 11.84 18.48 5.89
CA TRP A 57 10.53 18.64 6.52
C TRP A 57 9.40 18.95 5.52
N GLY A 58 9.63 19.84 4.55
CA GLY A 58 8.63 20.13 3.51
C GLY A 58 8.33 18.94 2.61
N ARG A 59 9.38 18.19 2.18
CA ARG A 59 9.21 16.96 1.39
C ARG A 59 8.53 15.87 2.22
N LEU A 60 8.89 15.78 3.48
CA LEU A 60 8.34 14.80 4.41
C LEU A 60 6.84 15.07 4.68
N ALA A 61 6.44 16.35 4.80
CA ALA A 61 5.03 16.71 4.89
C ALA A 61 4.25 16.24 3.68
N VAL A 62 4.70 16.56 2.47
CA VAL A 62 4.05 16.10 1.22
C VAL A 62 4.02 14.58 1.12
N LEU A 63 5.12 13.89 1.44
CA LEU A 63 5.18 12.43 1.39
C LEU A 63 4.34 11.79 2.50
N GLY A 64 4.28 12.39 3.69
CA GLY A 64 3.41 11.93 4.77
C GLY A 64 1.94 12.02 4.40
N THR A 65 1.54 13.18 3.86
CA THR A 65 0.17 13.37 3.35
C THR A 65 -0.18 12.36 2.25
N LEU A 66 0.68 12.18 1.25
CA LEU A 66 0.39 11.27 0.13
C LEU A 66 0.49 9.79 0.50
N ASN A 67 1.60 9.37 1.12
CA ASN A 67 1.89 7.94 1.37
C ASN A 67 1.14 7.37 2.56
N ALA A 68 0.65 8.21 3.47
CA ALA A 68 -0.04 7.76 4.66
C ALA A 68 -1.34 8.53 4.93
N GLY A 69 -1.38 9.87 4.83
CA GLY A 69 -2.56 10.67 5.10
C GLY A 69 -3.72 10.36 4.16
N LEU A 70 -3.64 10.80 2.92
CA LEU A 70 -4.66 10.51 1.91
C LEU A 70 -4.78 9.01 1.63
N PHE A 71 -3.65 8.30 1.60
CA PHE A 71 -3.65 6.85 1.40
C PHE A 71 -4.49 6.13 2.46
N PHE A 72 -4.22 6.31 3.76
CA PHE A 72 -4.97 5.62 4.80
C PHE A 72 -6.40 6.13 4.95
N GLY A 73 -6.63 7.46 4.84
CA GLY A 73 -7.97 8.01 4.89
C GLY A 73 -8.88 7.38 3.84
N LEU A 74 -8.47 7.41 2.59
CA LEU A 74 -9.23 6.82 1.48
C LEU A 74 -9.25 5.29 1.51
N PHE A 75 -8.15 4.65 1.96
CA PHE A 75 -8.09 3.21 2.14
C PHE A 75 -9.17 2.71 3.12
N PHE A 76 -9.32 3.34 4.29
CA PHE A 76 -10.32 2.90 5.27
C PHE A 76 -11.75 3.21 4.82
N VAL A 77 -11.97 4.32 4.10
CA VAL A 77 -13.27 4.56 3.44
C VAL A 77 -13.59 3.43 2.45
N ALA A 78 -12.63 2.98 1.65
CA ALA A 78 -12.82 1.85 0.75
C ALA A 78 -13.03 0.53 1.51
N ALA A 79 -12.19 0.24 2.52
CA ALA A 79 -12.22 -1.02 3.27
C ALA A 79 -13.48 -1.21 4.11
N THR A 80 -14.15 -0.12 4.51
CA THR A 80 -15.44 -0.17 5.23
C THR A 80 -16.65 -0.30 4.30
N ARG A 81 -16.50 -0.01 2.99
CA ARG A 81 -17.59 0.04 2.00
C ARG A 81 -17.53 -1.06 0.95
N LEU A 82 -16.38 -1.67 0.75
CA LEU A 82 -16.18 -2.74 -0.24
C LEU A 82 -15.82 -4.06 0.42
N PRO A 83 -16.13 -5.19 -0.23
CA PRO A 83 -15.53 -6.47 0.17
C PRO A 83 -14.00 -6.36 0.19
N GLY A 84 -13.35 -6.96 1.20
CA GLY A 84 -11.92 -6.80 1.42
C GLY A 84 -11.06 -7.24 0.24
N GLY A 85 -11.42 -8.35 -0.41
CA GLY A 85 -10.75 -8.81 -1.63
C GLY A 85 -10.85 -7.82 -2.77
N VAL A 86 -12.03 -7.18 -2.97
CA VAL A 86 -12.23 -6.15 -4.00
C VAL A 86 -11.37 -4.91 -3.69
N ALA A 87 -11.41 -4.41 -2.45
CA ALA A 87 -10.61 -3.25 -2.06
C ALA A 87 -9.10 -3.53 -2.21
N ALA A 88 -8.64 -4.74 -1.86
CA ALA A 88 -7.24 -5.14 -1.99
C ALA A 88 -6.76 -5.23 -3.45
N ILE A 89 -7.62 -5.60 -4.38
CA ILE A 89 -7.29 -5.67 -5.81
C ILE A 89 -6.98 -4.26 -6.36
N PHE A 90 -7.71 -3.22 -5.95
CA PHE A 90 -7.38 -1.85 -6.34
C PHE A 90 -5.99 -1.44 -5.84
N GLN A 91 -5.63 -1.82 -4.61
CA GLN A 91 -4.29 -1.52 -4.07
C GLN A 91 -3.19 -2.27 -4.83
N ALA A 92 -3.46 -3.48 -5.30
CA ALA A 92 -2.53 -4.24 -6.13
C ALA A 92 -2.21 -3.55 -7.47
N LEU A 93 -3.06 -2.64 -7.97
CA LEU A 93 -2.80 -1.85 -9.19
C LEU A 93 -1.81 -0.68 -8.97
N THR A 94 -1.39 -0.37 -7.76
CA THR A 94 -0.47 0.74 -7.46
C THR A 94 0.76 0.77 -8.39
N PRO A 95 1.46 -0.34 -8.68
CA PRO A 95 2.60 -0.31 -9.60
C PRO A 95 2.23 0.11 -11.03
N LEU A 96 0.99 -0.15 -11.46
CA LEU A 96 0.51 0.27 -12.77
C LEU A 96 0.22 1.78 -12.79
N ALA A 97 -0.36 2.32 -11.72
CA ALA A 97 -0.54 3.77 -11.55
C ALA A 97 0.80 4.52 -11.54
N VAL A 98 1.82 3.94 -10.87
CA VAL A 98 3.19 4.48 -10.85
C VAL A 98 3.74 4.68 -12.26
N ILE A 99 3.45 3.80 -13.22
CA ILE A 99 3.94 3.91 -14.61
C ILE A 99 3.48 5.23 -15.26
N PHE A 100 2.20 5.58 -15.13
CA PHE A 100 1.64 6.79 -15.72
C PHE A 100 2.05 8.05 -14.98
N ILE A 101 2.07 8.00 -13.65
CA ILE A 101 2.48 9.13 -12.83
C ILE A 101 3.97 9.42 -13.04
N ALA A 102 4.82 8.39 -13.14
CA ALA A 102 6.23 8.55 -13.45
C ALA A 102 6.44 9.11 -14.87
N TRP A 103 5.59 8.73 -15.82
CA TRP A 103 5.67 9.34 -17.15
C TRP A 103 5.38 10.85 -17.09
N GLY A 104 4.31 11.26 -16.40
CA GLY A 104 3.95 12.68 -16.25
C GLY A 104 4.98 13.50 -15.46
N ILE A 105 5.52 12.96 -14.35
CA ILE A 105 6.38 13.70 -13.42
C ILE A 105 7.88 13.59 -13.78
N LEU A 106 8.31 12.44 -14.27
CA LEU A 106 9.72 12.12 -14.54
C LEU A 106 10.04 12.06 -16.04
N GLY A 107 9.05 12.17 -16.93
CA GLY A 107 9.23 11.99 -18.38
C GLY A 107 9.53 10.55 -18.80
N ALA A 108 9.40 9.58 -17.90
CA ALA A 108 9.72 8.17 -18.13
C ALA A 108 8.67 7.51 -19.01
N ARG A 109 8.85 7.56 -20.34
CA ARG A 109 7.88 7.00 -21.32
C ARG A 109 7.66 5.50 -21.07
N PRO A 110 6.39 5.05 -20.98
CA PRO A 110 6.09 3.64 -20.80
C PRO A 110 6.44 2.84 -22.08
N THR A 111 6.99 1.64 -21.87
CA THR A 111 7.21 0.68 -22.96
C THR A 111 5.90 -0.02 -23.34
N ALA A 112 5.81 -0.60 -24.54
CA ALA A 112 4.65 -1.38 -24.97
C ALA A 112 4.29 -2.51 -23.95
N THR A 113 5.30 -3.16 -23.36
CA THR A 113 5.10 -4.18 -22.33
C THR A 113 4.44 -3.59 -21.07
N LYS A 114 4.85 -2.38 -20.65
CA LYS A 114 4.22 -1.69 -19.51
C LYS A 114 2.78 -1.30 -19.82
N ILE A 115 2.49 -0.80 -21.02
CA ILE A 115 1.12 -0.50 -21.46
C ILE A 115 0.26 -1.77 -21.47
N GLY A 116 0.75 -2.85 -22.05
CA GLY A 116 0.06 -4.14 -22.06
C GLY A 116 -0.23 -4.67 -20.64
N SER A 117 0.71 -4.52 -19.71
CA SER A 117 0.50 -4.91 -18.30
C SER A 117 -0.60 -4.08 -17.61
N VAL A 118 -0.72 -2.78 -17.93
CA VAL A 118 -1.81 -1.92 -17.43
C VAL A 118 -3.15 -2.34 -17.99
N LEU A 119 -3.24 -2.58 -19.30
CA LEU A 119 -4.49 -3.04 -19.94
C LEU A 119 -4.97 -4.38 -19.35
N LEU A 120 -4.03 -5.32 -19.14
CA LEU A 120 -4.33 -6.60 -18.50
C LEU A 120 -4.83 -6.42 -17.05
N GLY A 121 -4.18 -5.52 -16.28
CA GLY A 121 -4.62 -5.17 -14.93
C GLY A 121 -5.99 -4.51 -14.90
N ALA A 122 -6.25 -3.56 -15.80
CA ALA A 122 -7.54 -2.88 -15.92
C ALA A 122 -8.67 -3.86 -16.28
N LEU A 123 -8.43 -4.78 -17.23
CA LEU A 123 -9.37 -5.85 -17.56
C LEU A 123 -9.66 -6.75 -16.35
N GLY A 124 -8.61 -7.14 -15.62
CA GLY A 124 -8.76 -7.94 -14.41
C GLY A 124 -9.62 -7.26 -13.33
N VAL A 125 -9.38 -5.97 -13.06
CA VAL A 125 -10.22 -5.20 -12.12
C VAL A 125 -11.65 -5.08 -12.61
N SER A 126 -11.87 -4.82 -13.90
CA SER A 126 -13.21 -4.75 -14.47
C SER A 126 -13.99 -6.04 -14.23
N LEU A 127 -13.36 -7.21 -14.41
CA LEU A 127 -13.98 -8.51 -14.12
C LEU A 127 -14.30 -8.66 -12.62
N VAL A 128 -13.39 -8.26 -11.72
CA VAL A 128 -13.63 -8.33 -10.27
C VAL A 128 -14.80 -7.45 -9.85
N VAL A 129 -14.85 -6.22 -10.35
CA VAL A 129 -15.89 -5.24 -10.01
C VAL A 129 -17.26 -5.64 -10.60
N LEU A 130 -17.31 -5.93 -11.91
CA LEU A 130 -18.56 -6.22 -12.61
C LEU A 130 -19.19 -7.56 -12.21
N SER A 131 -18.39 -8.53 -11.76
CA SER A 131 -18.87 -9.83 -11.32
C SER A 131 -19.16 -9.92 -9.82
N SER A 132 -19.01 -8.82 -9.09
CA SER A 132 -19.38 -8.79 -7.67
C SER A 132 -20.89 -8.88 -7.51
N ASN A 133 -21.37 -9.87 -6.77
CA ASN A 133 -22.78 -9.99 -6.37
C ASN A 133 -23.19 -8.95 -5.32
N ALA A 134 -22.22 -8.26 -4.69
CA ALA A 134 -22.48 -7.16 -3.79
C ALA A 134 -22.78 -5.89 -4.59
N GLN A 135 -23.76 -5.11 -4.14
CA GLN A 135 -23.90 -3.73 -4.64
C GLN A 135 -22.65 -2.96 -4.22
N LEU A 136 -21.77 -2.68 -5.19
CA LEU A 136 -20.53 -1.96 -4.92
C LEU A 136 -20.81 -0.49 -4.75
N ASP A 137 -20.42 0.04 -3.58
CA ASP A 137 -20.54 1.45 -3.25
C ASP A 137 -19.58 2.27 -4.15
N SER A 138 -20.13 3.21 -4.91
CA SER A 138 -19.36 4.08 -5.82
C SER A 138 -18.34 4.94 -5.08
N LEU A 139 -18.67 5.40 -3.86
CA LEU A 139 -17.73 6.13 -3.00
C LEU A 139 -16.59 5.22 -2.53
N GLY A 140 -16.88 3.97 -2.22
CA GLY A 140 -15.87 2.97 -1.89
C GLY A 140 -14.90 2.73 -3.03
N ILE A 141 -15.40 2.62 -4.29
CA ILE A 141 -14.57 2.48 -5.49
C ILE A 141 -13.70 3.73 -5.71
N ALA A 142 -14.32 4.93 -5.65
CA ALA A 142 -13.59 6.18 -5.81
C ALA A 142 -12.48 6.34 -4.75
N ALA A 143 -12.77 5.99 -3.50
CA ALA A 143 -11.80 5.99 -2.41
C ALA A 143 -10.67 4.97 -2.65
N ALA A 144 -10.97 3.77 -3.13
CA ALA A 144 -9.97 2.76 -3.47
C ALA A 144 -9.02 3.26 -4.58
N ILE A 145 -9.55 3.85 -5.64
CA ILE A 145 -8.77 4.47 -6.71
C ILE A 145 -7.93 5.64 -6.18
N GLY A 146 -8.54 6.54 -5.40
CA GLY A 146 -7.87 7.70 -4.83
C GLY A 146 -6.72 7.31 -3.91
N SER A 147 -6.89 6.30 -3.05
CA SER A 147 -5.84 5.81 -2.17
C SER A 147 -4.68 5.19 -2.95
N MET A 148 -4.98 4.39 -3.98
CA MET A 148 -3.99 3.83 -4.90
C MET A 148 -3.18 4.93 -5.62
N LEU A 149 -3.85 5.95 -6.16
CA LEU A 149 -3.20 7.06 -6.84
C LEU A 149 -2.34 7.90 -5.87
N SER A 150 -2.80 8.11 -4.65
CA SER A 150 -2.08 8.86 -3.62
C SER A 150 -0.73 8.21 -3.29
N ILE A 151 -0.73 6.93 -2.95
CA ILE A 151 0.51 6.21 -2.62
C ILE A 151 1.43 6.07 -3.84
N ALA A 152 0.87 5.92 -5.05
CA ALA A 152 1.64 5.89 -6.29
C ALA A 152 2.35 7.23 -6.56
N ALA A 153 1.65 8.36 -6.38
CA ALA A 153 2.20 9.70 -6.51
C ALA A 153 3.32 9.96 -5.49
N GLY A 154 3.09 9.60 -4.22
CA GLY A 154 4.09 9.71 -3.17
C GLY A 154 5.34 8.88 -3.46
N GLY A 155 5.18 7.66 -3.98
CA GLY A 155 6.30 6.81 -4.40
C GLY A 155 7.12 7.41 -5.55
N VAL A 156 6.46 8.00 -6.55
CA VAL A 156 7.14 8.69 -7.67
C VAL A 156 7.86 9.95 -7.20
N LEU A 157 7.25 10.74 -6.31
CA LEU A 157 7.92 11.92 -5.73
C LEU A 157 9.11 11.54 -4.86
N LEU A 158 9.01 10.46 -4.08
CA LEU A 158 10.15 9.95 -3.33
C LEU A 158 11.29 9.53 -4.26
N ASN A 159 10.98 8.87 -5.37
CA ASN A 159 11.98 8.54 -6.40
C ASN A 159 12.64 9.80 -6.97
N LYS A 160 11.84 10.85 -7.26
CA LYS A 160 12.35 12.14 -7.79
C LYS A 160 13.24 12.87 -6.79
N TRP A 161 12.91 12.87 -5.51
CA TRP A 161 13.62 13.63 -4.48
C TRP A 161 14.76 12.85 -3.83
N GLY A 162 14.81 11.54 -4.02
CA GLY A 162 15.71 10.62 -3.34
C GLY A 162 15.27 10.31 -1.91
N GLN A 163 16.10 9.57 -1.19
CA GLN A 163 15.85 9.22 0.22
C GLN A 163 16.68 10.15 1.13
N PRO A 164 16.13 10.55 2.30
CA PRO A 164 16.92 11.26 3.30
C PRO A 164 17.98 10.32 3.90
N PRO A 165 19.11 10.87 4.43
CA PRO A 165 20.13 10.07 5.08
C PRO A 165 19.69 9.65 6.49
N MET A 166 18.69 8.77 6.55
CA MET A 166 18.13 8.22 7.78
C MET A 166 17.55 6.84 7.54
N PRO A 167 17.39 5.98 8.59
CA PRO A 167 16.78 4.65 8.46
C PRO A 167 15.36 4.71 7.87
N LEU A 168 15.02 3.78 6.97
CA LEU A 168 13.70 3.69 6.30
C LEU A 168 12.55 3.63 7.31
N LEU A 169 12.72 2.87 8.39
CA LEU A 169 11.70 2.79 9.46
C LEU A 169 11.45 4.14 10.13
N GLY A 170 12.51 4.91 10.43
CA GLY A 170 12.37 6.24 10.99
C GLY A 170 11.71 7.21 10.03
N PHE A 171 12.10 7.18 8.75
CA PHE A 171 11.47 7.96 7.69
C PHE A 171 9.97 7.64 7.56
N THR A 172 9.61 6.36 7.60
CA THR A 172 8.20 5.92 7.58
C THR A 172 7.48 6.35 8.86
N GLY A 173 8.12 6.22 10.03
CA GLY A 173 7.55 6.66 11.30
C GLY A 173 7.16 8.15 11.29
N TRP A 174 8.00 9.02 10.71
CA TRP A 174 7.69 10.44 10.57
C TRP A 174 6.59 10.74 9.56
N GLN A 175 6.52 10.01 8.44
CA GLN A 175 5.40 10.11 7.51
C GLN A 175 4.09 9.72 8.18
N LEU A 176 4.09 8.62 8.94
CA LEU A 176 2.93 8.16 9.70
C LEU A 176 2.52 9.18 10.80
N LEU A 177 3.49 9.84 11.45
CA LEU A 177 3.19 10.85 12.47
C LEU A 177 2.48 12.06 11.85
N ILE A 178 2.99 12.59 10.75
CA ILE A 178 2.37 13.69 10.01
C ILE A 178 0.95 13.31 9.58
N ALA A 179 0.81 12.17 8.91
CA ALA A 179 -0.47 11.64 8.48
C ALA A 179 -1.45 11.43 9.63
N GLY A 180 -0.97 10.93 10.76
CA GLY A 180 -1.79 10.69 11.94
C GLY A 180 -2.33 11.98 12.54
N VAL A 181 -1.52 13.04 12.58
CA VAL A 181 -1.97 14.37 13.02
C VAL A 181 -3.00 14.93 12.03
N GLU A 182 -2.71 14.92 10.72
CA GLU A 182 -3.64 15.38 9.68
C GLU A 182 -4.99 14.65 9.76
N LEU A 183 -4.95 13.31 9.80
CA LEU A 183 -6.15 12.47 9.87
C LEU A 183 -6.94 12.66 11.16
N SER A 184 -6.26 12.90 12.30
CA SER A 184 -6.93 13.19 13.57
C SER A 184 -7.70 14.50 13.50
N LEU A 185 -7.12 15.53 12.87
CA LEU A 185 -7.82 16.80 12.63
C LEU A 185 -9.01 16.61 11.71
N VAL A 186 -8.83 15.87 10.60
CA VAL A 186 -9.92 15.60 9.64
C VAL A 186 -11.04 14.78 10.30
N ALA A 187 -10.70 13.74 11.07
CA ALA A 187 -11.68 12.93 11.79
C ALA A 187 -12.46 13.74 12.83
N ALA A 188 -11.79 14.66 13.54
CA ALA A 188 -12.44 15.54 14.51
C ALA A 188 -13.41 16.53 13.82
N ILE A 189 -13.00 17.14 12.72
CA ILE A 189 -13.85 18.07 11.94
C ILE A 189 -15.05 17.33 11.32
N ALA A 190 -14.83 16.13 10.79
CA ALA A 190 -15.87 15.29 10.20
C ALA A 190 -16.76 14.59 11.25
N GLN A 191 -16.44 14.73 12.54
CA GLN A 191 -17.11 14.04 13.65
C GLN A 191 -17.13 12.50 13.47
N ASP A 192 -16.12 11.96 12.78
CA ASP A 192 -15.95 10.52 12.53
C ASP A 192 -15.20 9.86 13.68
N MET A 193 -15.79 9.92 14.86
CA MET A 193 -15.23 9.41 16.11
C MET A 193 -16.23 8.49 16.80
N PRO A 194 -15.82 7.29 17.27
CA PRO A 194 -16.72 6.40 18.00
C PRO A 194 -17.09 6.99 19.36
N ALA A 195 -18.37 7.02 19.68
CA ALA A 195 -18.85 7.47 20.98
C ALA A 195 -18.40 6.54 22.14
N GLN A 196 -18.27 5.26 21.85
CA GLN A 196 -17.81 4.24 22.80
C GLN A 196 -16.98 3.18 22.09
N LEU A 197 -16.02 2.62 22.82
CA LEU A 197 -15.20 1.49 22.37
C LEU A 197 -15.40 0.31 23.31
N ASN A 198 -15.73 -0.85 22.75
CA ASN A 198 -15.76 -2.10 23.50
C ASN A 198 -14.37 -2.77 23.56
N ALA A 199 -14.24 -3.84 24.33
CA ALA A 199 -12.97 -4.56 24.49
C ALA A 199 -12.41 -5.10 23.15
N ALA A 200 -13.27 -5.58 22.25
CA ALA A 200 -12.85 -6.05 20.92
C ALA A 200 -12.30 -4.90 20.07
N ASN A 201 -12.94 -3.72 20.12
CA ASN A 201 -12.43 -2.53 19.42
C ASN A 201 -11.05 -2.13 19.94
N VAL A 202 -10.84 -2.09 21.26
CA VAL A 202 -9.54 -1.72 21.86
C VAL A 202 -8.45 -2.71 21.46
N LEU A 203 -8.73 -4.01 21.54
CA LEU A 203 -7.82 -5.05 21.09
C LEU A 203 -7.54 -4.94 19.58
N GLY A 204 -8.58 -4.75 18.76
CA GLY A 204 -8.48 -4.58 17.32
C GLY A 204 -7.64 -3.36 16.94
N LEU A 205 -7.80 -2.23 17.61
CA LEU A 205 -6.98 -1.03 17.42
C LEU A 205 -5.52 -1.28 17.79
N GLY A 206 -5.24 -1.96 18.88
CA GLY A 206 -3.88 -2.37 19.25
C GLY A 206 -3.24 -3.28 18.20
N LEU A 207 -3.97 -4.27 17.70
CA LEU A 207 -3.52 -5.13 16.60
C LEU A 207 -3.28 -4.34 15.32
N LEU A 208 -4.16 -3.39 14.99
CA LEU A 208 -4.01 -2.53 13.81
C LEU A 208 -2.72 -1.69 13.87
N ALA A 209 -2.43 -1.07 15.01
CA ALA A 209 -1.27 -0.21 15.20
C ALA A 209 0.04 -1.01 15.20
N VAL A 210 0.10 -2.12 15.92
CA VAL A 210 1.32 -2.89 16.13
C VAL A 210 1.45 -4.00 15.09
N ALA A 211 0.56 -4.99 15.13
CA ALA A 211 0.68 -6.21 14.33
C ALA A 211 0.44 -5.98 12.83
N LEU A 212 -0.43 -5.03 12.46
CA LEU A 212 -0.80 -4.76 11.06
C LEU A 212 -0.20 -3.44 10.51
N THR A 213 0.60 -2.74 11.31
CA THR A 213 1.32 -1.54 10.84
C THR A 213 2.80 -1.60 11.18
N ALA A 214 3.19 -1.48 12.45
CA ALA A 214 4.61 -1.40 12.81
C ALA A 214 5.39 -2.67 12.43
N VAL A 215 4.86 -3.84 12.77
CA VAL A 215 5.50 -5.13 12.48
C VAL A 215 5.69 -5.37 10.97
N PRO A 216 4.64 -5.24 10.12
CA PRO A 216 4.83 -5.45 8.68
C PRO A 216 5.79 -4.43 8.05
N PHE A 217 5.79 -3.16 8.46
CA PHE A 217 6.78 -2.21 7.98
C PHE A 217 8.21 -2.62 8.36
N ALA A 218 8.44 -3.07 9.60
CA ALA A 218 9.74 -3.55 10.04
C ALA A 218 10.19 -4.79 9.24
N LEU A 219 9.29 -5.74 9.03
CA LEU A 219 9.58 -6.95 8.24
C LEU A 219 9.85 -6.63 6.78
N TRP A 220 9.06 -5.73 6.17
CA TRP A 220 9.15 -5.34 4.77
C TRP A 220 10.44 -4.59 4.47
N PHE A 221 10.75 -3.54 5.24
CA PHE A 221 11.97 -2.78 5.04
C PHE A 221 13.22 -3.60 5.37
N GLY A 222 13.18 -4.40 6.44
CA GLY A 222 14.27 -5.33 6.72
C GLY A 222 14.45 -6.42 5.63
N ALA A 223 13.40 -6.78 4.88
CA ALA A 223 13.52 -7.64 3.71
C ALA A 223 14.14 -6.89 2.52
N ILE A 224 13.74 -5.63 2.28
CA ILE A 224 14.32 -4.76 1.24
C ILE A 224 15.81 -4.54 1.46
N GLU A 225 16.22 -4.25 2.68
CA GLU A 225 17.64 -4.04 3.03
C GLU A 225 18.50 -5.29 2.75
N ARG A 226 17.95 -6.48 2.95
CA ARG A 226 18.68 -7.76 2.76
C ARG A 226 18.65 -8.30 1.34
N ALA A 227 17.57 -8.10 0.61
CA ALA A 227 17.37 -8.74 -0.71
C ALA A 227 17.12 -7.75 -1.86
N GLY A 228 16.97 -6.48 -1.55
CA GLY A 228 16.62 -5.43 -2.51
C GLY A 228 15.11 -5.38 -2.81
N ALA A 229 14.63 -4.19 -3.19
CA ALA A 229 13.20 -3.94 -3.43
C ALA A 229 12.62 -4.78 -4.57
N VAL A 230 13.38 -5.03 -5.63
CA VAL A 230 12.94 -5.82 -6.80
C VAL A 230 12.63 -7.27 -6.40
N ALA A 231 13.45 -7.87 -5.53
CA ALA A 231 13.25 -9.25 -5.08
C ALA A 231 12.07 -9.39 -4.09
N VAL A 232 11.73 -8.31 -3.38
CA VAL A 232 10.67 -8.27 -2.36
C VAL A 232 9.31 -7.92 -2.98
N ALA A 233 9.27 -7.07 -3.99
CA ALA A 233 8.04 -6.55 -4.61
C ALA A 233 6.98 -7.62 -5.00
N PRO A 234 7.33 -8.81 -5.53
CA PRO A 234 6.33 -9.82 -5.86
C PRO A 234 5.49 -10.31 -4.68
N PHE A 235 6.01 -10.24 -3.46
CA PHE A 235 5.28 -10.68 -2.27
C PHE A 235 4.07 -9.81 -1.93
N MET A 236 4.01 -8.55 -2.44
CA MET A 236 2.80 -7.71 -2.31
C MET A 236 1.54 -8.34 -2.92
N LEU A 237 1.69 -9.27 -3.86
CA LEU A 237 0.58 -10.02 -4.43
C LEU A 237 -0.13 -10.93 -3.41
N LEU A 238 0.51 -11.24 -2.29
CA LEU A 238 -0.12 -11.99 -1.20
C LEU A 238 -1.18 -11.16 -0.45
N VAL A 239 -1.14 -9.83 -0.52
CA VAL A 239 -2.14 -8.97 0.13
C VAL A 239 -3.55 -9.26 -0.35
N PRO A 240 -3.88 -9.14 -1.65
CA PRO A 240 -5.22 -9.44 -2.14
C PRO A 240 -5.59 -10.91 -2.00
N VAL A 241 -4.64 -11.83 -2.17
CA VAL A 241 -4.90 -13.28 -1.96
C VAL A 241 -5.35 -13.52 -0.52
N THR A 242 -4.63 -12.97 0.46
CA THR A 242 -4.99 -13.08 1.88
C THR A 242 -6.35 -12.44 2.15
N ALA A 243 -6.63 -11.27 1.59
CA ALA A 243 -7.90 -10.59 1.79
C ALA A 243 -9.08 -11.41 1.25
N PHE A 244 -8.98 -11.98 0.05
CA PHE A 244 -10.01 -12.86 -0.50
C PHE A 244 -10.22 -14.13 0.32
N VAL A 245 -9.12 -14.77 0.72
CA VAL A 245 -9.19 -15.99 1.57
C VAL A 245 -9.87 -15.69 2.89
N LEU A 246 -9.53 -14.57 3.53
CA LEU A 246 -10.12 -14.18 4.81
C LEU A 246 -11.59 -13.75 4.68
N ASP A 247 -11.98 -13.06 3.60
CA ASP A 247 -13.39 -12.76 3.35
C ASP A 247 -14.20 -14.05 3.18
N ALA A 248 -13.66 -15.06 2.49
CA ALA A 248 -14.32 -16.35 2.34
C ALA A 248 -14.44 -17.12 3.65
N LEU A 249 -13.36 -17.19 4.45
CA LEU A 249 -13.30 -17.98 5.67
C LEU A 249 -14.04 -17.32 6.85
N VAL A 250 -13.96 -16.00 6.98
CA VAL A 250 -14.48 -15.28 8.17
C VAL A 250 -15.87 -14.72 7.92
N LYS A 251 -16.14 -14.22 6.70
CA LYS A 251 -17.42 -13.57 6.36
C LYS A 251 -18.32 -14.45 5.49
N GLY A 252 -17.85 -15.61 5.03
CA GLY A 252 -18.60 -16.47 4.12
C GLY A 252 -18.77 -15.88 2.71
N VAL A 253 -18.05 -14.82 2.37
CA VAL A 253 -18.13 -14.15 1.05
C VAL A 253 -17.25 -14.92 0.07
N GLN A 254 -17.85 -15.83 -0.68
CA GLN A 254 -17.13 -16.61 -1.69
C GLN A 254 -16.86 -15.77 -2.94
N PRO A 255 -15.61 -15.73 -3.45
CA PRO A 255 -15.32 -15.08 -4.71
C PRO A 255 -16.01 -15.82 -5.86
N THR A 256 -16.59 -15.08 -6.80
CA THR A 256 -17.12 -15.66 -8.04
C THR A 256 -15.99 -16.17 -8.92
N GLY A 257 -16.26 -17.11 -9.83
CA GLY A 257 -15.26 -17.58 -10.78
C GLY A 257 -14.65 -16.44 -11.62
N LEU A 258 -15.44 -15.43 -12.00
CA LEU A 258 -14.97 -14.26 -12.72
C LEU A 258 -14.09 -13.35 -11.85
N GLN A 259 -14.35 -13.24 -10.55
CA GLN A 259 -13.47 -12.51 -9.62
C GLN A 259 -12.11 -13.20 -9.50
N VAL A 260 -12.09 -14.53 -9.44
CA VAL A 260 -10.84 -15.30 -9.42
C VAL A 260 -10.04 -15.08 -10.71
N VAL A 261 -10.70 -15.18 -11.87
CA VAL A 261 -10.07 -14.90 -13.17
C VAL A 261 -9.54 -13.45 -13.21
N GLY A 262 -10.34 -12.49 -12.79
CA GLY A 262 -9.94 -11.08 -12.73
C GLY A 262 -8.71 -10.84 -11.82
N ALA A 263 -8.69 -11.47 -10.64
CA ALA A 263 -7.54 -11.38 -9.73
C ALA A 263 -6.27 -12.00 -10.36
N VAL A 264 -6.38 -13.14 -11.04
CA VAL A 264 -5.27 -13.77 -11.78
C VAL A 264 -4.76 -12.87 -12.90
N LEU A 265 -5.64 -12.19 -13.64
CA LEU A 265 -5.24 -11.23 -14.68
C LEU A 265 -4.50 -10.02 -14.09
N VAL A 266 -4.95 -9.47 -12.97
CA VAL A 266 -4.25 -8.39 -12.26
C VAL A 266 -2.85 -8.84 -11.84
N MET A 267 -2.73 -10.01 -11.23
CA MET A 267 -1.44 -10.57 -10.81
C MET A 267 -0.53 -10.83 -12.02
N GLY A 268 -1.06 -11.34 -13.12
CA GLY A 268 -0.34 -11.55 -14.38
C GLY A 268 0.19 -10.24 -14.97
N GLY A 269 -0.63 -9.18 -14.99
CA GLY A 269 -0.25 -7.83 -15.40
C GLY A 269 0.89 -7.26 -14.55
N LEU A 270 0.82 -7.43 -13.23
CA LEU A 270 1.87 -6.99 -12.31
C LEU A 270 3.18 -7.75 -12.53
N MET A 271 3.15 -9.06 -12.69
CA MET A 271 4.35 -9.85 -12.98
C MET A 271 4.99 -9.45 -14.30
N LEU A 272 4.18 -9.16 -15.33
CA LEU A 272 4.66 -8.67 -16.63
C LEU A 272 5.34 -7.31 -16.51
N SER A 273 4.74 -6.39 -15.73
CA SER A 273 5.31 -5.07 -15.44
C SER A 273 6.67 -5.15 -14.73
N GLN A 274 6.79 -6.04 -13.73
CA GLN A 274 8.03 -6.23 -12.97
C GLN A 274 9.15 -6.84 -13.83
N LYS A 275 8.84 -7.82 -14.69
CA LYS A 275 9.83 -8.36 -15.65
C LYS A 275 10.35 -7.32 -16.62
N ALA A 276 9.48 -6.39 -17.05
CA ALA A 276 9.87 -5.29 -17.92
C ALA A 276 10.80 -4.29 -17.21
N ALA A 277 10.59 -4.03 -15.91
CA ALA A 277 11.45 -3.17 -15.11
C ALA A 277 12.85 -3.79 -14.90
N GLY A 278 12.94 -5.07 -14.57
CA GLY A 278 14.21 -5.76 -14.37
C GLY A 278 15.08 -5.85 -15.63
N LYS A 279 14.46 -5.93 -16.83
CA LYS A 279 15.20 -5.90 -18.10
C LYS A 279 15.79 -4.51 -18.43
N SER A 280 15.12 -3.43 -18.02
CA SER A 280 15.59 -2.04 -18.21
C SER A 280 16.82 -1.76 -17.34
N ASP A 281 16.78 -2.19 -16.09
CA ASP A 281 17.86 -1.98 -15.11
C ASP A 281 19.16 -2.72 -15.50
N ASN A 282 19.01 -3.96 -16.00
CA ASN A 282 20.14 -4.77 -16.46
C ASN A 282 20.81 -4.21 -17.74
N LYS A 283 20.04 -3.51 -18.61
CA LYS A 283 20.59 -2.82 -19.77
C LYS A 283 21.39 -1.56 -19.37
N SER A 284 20.88 -0.79 -18.41
CA SER A 284 21.55 0.41 -17.88
C SER A 284 22.88 0.05 -17.21
N THR A 285 22.89 -0.98 -16.36
CA THR A 285 24.08 -1.46 -15.64
C THR A 285 25.14 -2.03 -16.60
N ARG A 286 24.73 -2.71 -17.68
CA ARG A 286 25.65 -3.20 -18.73
C ARG A 286 26.26 -2.05 -19.53
N HIS A 287 25.50 -1.00 -19.81
CA HIS A 287 26.00 0.16 -20.58
C HIS A 287 27.07 0.91 -19.79
N VAL A 288 26.82 1.18 -18.49
CA VAL A 288 27.79 1.82 -17.58
C VAL A 288 29.06 0.97 -17.43
N ARG A 289 28.92 -0.37 -17.33
CA ARG A 289 30.07 -1.27 -17.18
C ARG A 289 30.93 -1.34 -18.45
N ASN A 290 30.32 -1.22 -19.64
CA ASN A 290 31.03 -1.24 -20.90
C ASN A 290 31.74 0.11 -21.21
N THR A 291 31.19 1.24 -20.74
CA THR A 291 31.86 2.56 -20.83
C THR A 291 33.07 2.66 -19.91
N VAL A 292 32.96 2.17 -18.67
CA VAL A 292 34.07 2.16 -17.70
C VAL A 292 35.20 1.15 -18.06
N ALA A 293 34.93 0.17 -18.92
CA ALA A 293 35.92 -0.80 -19.38
C ALA A 293 36.67 -0.36 -20.68
N GLN A 294 36.28 0.78 -21.26
CA GLN A 294 36.88 1.35 -22.48
C GLN A 294 37.78 2.58 -22.22
N ASP A 295 37.74 3.12 -20.99
CA ASP A 295 38.63 4.12 -20.42
C ASP A 295 39.75 3.45 -19.59
#